data_44623b975b4c7c954d7c50dd74163184
#
_entry.id   44623b975b4c7c954d7c50dd74163184
#
_cell.length_a   1.000
_cell.length_b   1.000
_cell.length_c   1.000
_cell.angle_alpha   90.00
_cell.angle_beta   90.00
_cell.angle_gamma   90.00
#
_symmetry.space_group_name_H-M   'P 1'
#
loop_
_entity.id
_entity.type
_entity.pdbx_description
1 polymer ?
#
loop_
_entity_poly.entity_id
_entity_poly.type
_entity_poly.pdbx_seq_one_letter_code
_entity_poly.pdbx_strand_id
1 'polypeptide(L)'
;NKTYNLSTTSGLTINLWKDILTLNADYTYANTITDNYVRRNPISYSIEPGVIEEVELPVFRLNNRMEQIMTVQPMHTANVFAQYKQTFAEKHTVSATLGMNYEHMNWKQLVGIRDNLTSETLNDLNLGTTNDQAKGGRHAYSLFGTFLRVNYNYAERYLVEFNGRYDGTSRFRKSKRFGFFPSISAGWRISEEPFFAPAKDVVSNLKLRASFGSLGNQQGSNYYPYIASMSGSKSSWIINGDQALAYRSPNA
;
A
#
# COMPACT_ATOMS: atom_id res chain seq x y z
N ASN A 1 -13.80 14.64 10.10
CA ASN A 1 -12.95 13.59 9.59
C ASN A 1 -12.26 12.88 10.76
N LYS A 2 -12.55 11.59 10.97
CA LYS A 2 -11.96 10.80 12.04
C LYS A 2 -11.32 9.56 11.44
N THR A 3 -10.09 9.27 11.83
CA THR A 3 -9.37 8.07 11.40
C THR A 3 -8.89 7.32 12.63
N TYR A 4 -9.21 6.04 12.70
CA TYR A 4 -8.80 5.12 13.76
C TYR A 4 -7.87 4.08 13.16
N ASN A 5 -6.68 3.96 13.74
CA ASN A 5 -5.71 2.94 13.35
C ASN A 5 -5.52 1.96 14.50
N LEU A 6 -5.84 0.71 14.26
CA LEU A 6 -5.56 -0.39 15.17
C LEU A 6 -4.48 -1.27 14.53
N SER A 7 -3.43 -1.59 15.28
CA SER A 7 -2.42 -2.56 14.84
C SER A 7 -1.99 -3.43 16.01
N THR A 8 -1.93 -4.73 15.76
CA THR A 8 -1.45 -5.71 16.73
C THR A 8 -0.50 -6.66 16.03
N THR A 9 0.67 -6.86 16.60
CA THR A 9 1.67 -7.80 16.12
C THR A 9 1.97 -8.83 17.20
N SER A 10 1.96 -10.10 16.81
CA SER A 10 2.40 -11.23 17.63
C SER A 10 3.59 -11.88 16.96
N GLY A 11 4.62 -12.16 17.72
CA GLY A 11 5.85 -12.76 17.19
C GLY A 11 6.32 -13.94 18.04
N LEU A 12 6.98 -14.90 17.38
CA LEU A 12 7.60 -16.05 17.98
C LEU A 12 9.02 -16.18 17.44
N THR A 13 9.97 -16.35 18.33
CA THR A 13 11.37 -16.65 17.99
C THR A 13 11.78 -17.95 18.68
N ILE A 14 12.31 -18.90 17.91
CA ILE A 14 12.77 -20.19 18.40
C ILE A 14 14.24 -20.34 18.03
N ASN A 15 15.10 -20.49 19.02
CA ASN A 15 16.52 -20.82 18.83
C ASN A 15 16.65 -22.34 18.72
N LEU A 16 16.87 -22.81 17.50
CA LEU A 16 16.93 -24.25 17.21
C LEU A 16 18.29 -24.88 17.49
N TRP A 17 19.36 -24.13 17.34
CA TRP A 17 20.71 -24.64 17.52
C TRP A 17 21.67 -23.52 18.01
N LYS A 18 21.93 -23.50 19.33
CA LYS A 18 22.99 -22.68 19.99
C LYS A 18 23.31 -21.34 19.29
N ASP A 19 22.30 -20.53 19.04
CA ASP A 19 22.43 -19.22 18.37
C ASP A 19 22.93 -19.27 16.91
N ILE A 20 23.11 -20.48 16.33
CA ILE A 20 23.51 -20.68 14.94
C ILE A 20 22.30 -20.64 14.01
N LEU A 21 21.17 -21.23 14.44
CA LEU A 21 19.94 -21.30 13.66
C LEU A 21 18.77 -20.82 14.48
N THR A 22 18.11 -19.78 13.99
CA THR A 22 16.92 -19.20 14.62
C THR A 22 15.76 -19.23 13.65
N LEU A 23 14.59 -19.64 14.10
CA LEU A 23 13.33 -19.54 13.38
C LEU A 23 12.50 -18.39 13.95
N ASN A 24 12.03 -17.52 13.09
CA ASN A 24 11.17 -16.38 13.46
C ASN A 24 9.85 -16.47 12.69
N ALA A 25 8.77 -16.17 13.38
CA ALA A 25 7.45 -16.02 12.79
C ALA A 25 6.77 -14.82 13.41
N ASP A 26 6.18 -13.97 12.61
CA ASP A 26 5.35 -12.87 13.07
C ASP A 26 4.06 -12.74 12.26
N TYR A 27 3.03 -12.29 12.94
CA TYR A 27 1.74 -11.99 12.34
C TYR A 27 1.25 -10.65 12.83
N THR A 28 0.90 -9.78 11.89
CA THR A 28 0.34 -8.46 12.15
C THR A 28 -1.07 -8.36 11.58
N TYR A 29 -1.99 -7.96 12.42
CA TYR A 29 -3.30 -7.46 12.00
C TYR A 29 -3.31 -5.95 12.15
N ALA A 30 -3.60 -5.24 11.07
CA ALA A 30 -3.81 -3.79 11.07
C ALA A 30 -5.19 -3.47 10.49
N ASN A 31 -5.88 -2.48 11.04
CA ASN A 31 -7.15 -2.00 10.49
C ASN A 31 -7.23 -0.49 10.58
N THR A 32 -7.44 0.14 9.44
CA THR A 32 -7.71 1.58 9.35
C THR A 32 -9.19 1.78 9.09
N ILE A 33 -9.85 2.49 9.99
CA ILE A 33 -11.26 2.88 9.86
C ILE A 33 -11.29 4.39 9.72
N THR A 34 -11.84 4.87 8.61
CA THR A 34 -12.06 6.32 8.38
C THR A 34 -13.55 6.59 8.35
N ASP A 35 -13.99 7.49 9.20
CA ASP A 35 -15.33 8.09 9.19
C ASP A 35 -15.19 9.55 8.81
N ASN A 36 -15.74 9.88 7.66
CA ASN A 36 -15.67 11.20 7.06
C ASN A 36 -17.06 11.64 6.64
N TYR A 37 -17.36 12.91 6.85
CA TYR A 37 -18.56 13.53 6.29
C TYR A 37 -18.20 14.79 5.52
N VAL A 38 -18.94 15.03 4.44
CA VAL A 38 -18.81 16.23 3.62
C VAL A 38 -20.16 16.90 3.59
N ARG A 39 -20.21 18.12 4.10
CA ARG A 39 -21.37 19.00 4.00
C ARG A 39 -21.15 19.99 2.89
N ARG A 40 -22.14 20.14 2.03
CA ARG A 40 -22.20 21.18 1.00
C ARG A 40 -23.41 22.02 1.23
N ASN A 41 -23.19 23.26 1.59
CA ASN A 41 -24.27 24.24 1.78
C ASN A 41 -24.53 25.03 0.48
N PRO A 42 -25.75 25.48 0.22
CA PRO A 42 -26.03 26.43 -0.84
C PRO A 42 -25.17 27.69 -0.65
N ILE A 43 -24.76 28.27 -1.76
CA ILE A 43 -24.05 29.55 -1.75
C ILE A 43 -25.11 30.63 -2.11
N SER A 44 -25.30 31.59 -1.23
CA SER A 44 -26.13 32.77 -1.49
C SER A 44 -25.26 33.96 -1.84
N TYR A 45 -25.72 34.81 -2.70
CA TYR A 45 -25.07 36.06 -3.06
C TYR A 45 -26.07 37.22 -3.06
N SER A 46 -25.58 38.43 -2.94
CA SER A 46 -26.41 39.66 -3.03
C SER A 46 -25.97 40.48 -4.25
N ILE A 47 -26.89 40.76 -5.15
CA ILE A 47 -26.67 41.64 -6.30
C ILE A 47 -26.96 43.10 -5.90
N GLU A 48 -27.90 43.27 -4.98
CA GLU A 48 -28.31 44.60 -4.49
C GLU A 48 -28.35 44.59 -2.96
N PRO A 49 -28.11 45.75 -2.28
CA PRO A 49 -28.20 45.82 -0.85
C PRO A 49 -29.59 45.37 -0.34
N GLY A 50 -29.63 44.33 0.49
CA GLY A 50 -30.85 43.79 1.08
C GLY A 50 -31.55 42.69 0.28
N VAL A 51 -31.07 42.33 -0.92
CA VAL A 51 -31.58 41.22 -1.71
C VAL A 51 -30.55 40.06 -1.68
N ILE A 52 -30.96 38.93 -1.14
CA ILE A 52 -30.14 37.70 -1.08
C ILE A 52 -30.73 36.70 -2.08
N GLU A 53 -29.96 36.33 -3.08
CA GLU A 53 -30.34 35.30 -4.05
C GLU A 53 -29.47 34.08 -3.88
N GLU A 54 -30.03 32.87 -3.99
CA GLU A 54 -29.28 31.64 -4.04
C GLU A 54 -28.73 31.39 -5.46
N VAL A 55 -27.45 31.06 -5.58
CA VAL A 55 -26.83 30.75 -6.86
C VAL A 55 -27.29 29.37 -7.33
N GLU A 56 -28.26 29.33 -8.24
CA GLU A 56 -28.59 28.14 -9.02
C GLU A 56 -27.70 28.02 -10.27
N LEU A 57 -26.39 27.87 -10.12
CA LEU A 57 -25.55 27.54 -11.25
C LEU A 57 -25.76 26.08 -11.65
N PRO A 58 -26.02 25.76 -12.94
CA PRO A 58 -26.28 24.39 -13.39
C PRO A 58 -25.13 23.41 -13.09
N VAL A 59 -23.92 23.91 -12.95
CA VAL A 59 -22.69 23.14 -12.61
C VAL A 59 -22.53 22.96 -11.10
N PHE A 60 -23.16 23.84 -10.29
CA PHE A 60 -23.06 23.86 -8.83
C PHE A 60 -24.48 23.87 -8.20
N ARG A 61 -25.36 22.98 -8.63
CA ARG A 61 -26.55 22.68 -7.82
C ARG A 61 -26.11 22.12 -6.48
N LEU A 62 -25.63 23.00 -5.62
CA LEU A 62 -25.28 22.74 -4.23
C LEU A 62 -26.59 22.72 -3.43
N ASN A 63 -27.42 21.72 -3.69
CA ASN A 63 -28.45 21.39 -2.74
C ASN A 63 -27.76 21.17 -1.41
N ASN A 64 -28.31 21.67 -0.34
CA ASN A 64 -27.88 21.41 1.01
C ASN A 64 -27.66 19.89 1.18
N ARG A 65 -26.45 19.39 0.84
CA ARG A 65 -26.10 17.97 0.70
C ARG A 65 -25.19 17.52 1.83
N MET A 66 -25.47 16.35 2.33
CA MET A 66 -24.56 15.63 3.21
C MET A 66 -24.14 14.29 2.58
N GLU A 67 -22.85 14.02 2.62
CA GLU A 67 -22.25 12.74 2.28
C GLU A 67 -21.54 12.20 3.52
N GLN A 68 -21.87 10.98 3.94
CA GLN A 68 -21.12 10.26 4.97
C GLN A 68 -20.39 9.10 4.31
N ILE A 69 -19.09 9.04 4.54
CA ILE A 69 -18.18 8.09 3.90
C ILE A 69 -17.51 7.28 5.00
N MET A 70 -17.82 5.99 5.06
CA MET A 70 -17.18 5.06 5.96
C MET A 70 -16.26 4.13 5.16
N THR A 71 -14.98 4.12 5.51
CA THR A 71 -13.99 3.23 4.89
C THR A 71 -13.38 2.34 5.95
N VAL A 72 -13.28 1.05 5.65
CA VAL A 72 -12.66 0.04 6.52
C VAL A 72 -11.62 -0.72 5.70
N GLN A 73 -10.38 -0.76 6.22
CA GLN A 73 -9.25 -1.33 5.53
C GLN A 73 -8.45 -2.29 6.43
N PRO A 74 -8.94 -3.52 6.65
CA PRO A 74 -8.18 -4.54 7.35
C PRO A 74 -7.03 -5.06 6.48
N MET A 75 -5.87 -5.23 7.11
CA MET A 75 -4.65 -5.78 6.52
C MET A 75 -4.09 -6.87 7.42
N HIS A 76 -3.69 -7.97 6.83
CA HIS A 76 -3.06 -9.12 7.46
C HIS A 76 -1.66 -9.29 6.86
N THR A 77 -0.65 -9.34 7.70
CA THR A 77 0.73 -9.59 7.29
C THR A 77 1.28 -10.75 8.11
N ALA A 78 1.87 -11.73 7.44
CA ALA A 78 2.53 -12.85 8.08
C ALA A 78 3.94 -13.03 7.50
N ASN A 79 4.93 -13.18 8.36
CA ASN A 79 6.31 -13.45 7.99
C ASN A 79 6.78 -14.72 8.71
N VAL A 80 7.51 -15.56 8.01
CA VAL A 80 8.22 -16.70 8.59
C VAL A 80 9.59 -16.75 7.96
N PHE A 81 10.64 -16.76 8.77
CA PHE A 81 12.00 -16.85 8.24
C PHE A 81 12.96 -17.53 9.20
N ALA A 82 13.90 -18.26 8.61
CA ALA A 82 15.01 -18.88 9.30
C ALA A 82 16.28 -18.06 9.08
N GLN A 83 17.06 -17.90 10.13
CA GLN A 83 18.35 -17.23 10.09
C GLN A 83 19.42 -18.20 10.55
N TYR A 84 20.46 -18.33 9.74
CA TYR A 84 21.66 -19.08 10.04
C TYR A 84 22.85 -18.14 10.10
N LYS A 85 23.72 -18.28 11.10
CA LYS A 85 24.95 -17.51 11.21
C LYS A 85 26.03 -18.38 11.87
N GLN A 86 27.16 -18.52 11.18
CA GLN A 86 28.32 -19.22 11.75
C GLN A 86 29.61 -18.64 11.23
N THR A 87 30.63 -18.68 12.09
CA THR A 87 32.03 -18.34 11.75
C THR A 87 32.87 -19.58 11.76
N PHE A 88 33.58 -19.84 10.66
CA PHE A 88 34.47 -20.97 10.46
C PHE A 88 35.90 -20.47 10.42
N ALA A 89 36.80 -21.23 11.02
CA ALA A 89 38.25 -20.93 11.05
C ALA A 89 38.54 -19.46 11.42
N GLU A 90 37.73 -18.86 12.30
CA GLU A 90 37.86 -17.47 12.80
C GLU A 90 37.83 -16.37 11.73
N LYS A 91 37.81 -16.71 10.45
CA LYS A 91 37.93 -15.78 9.32
C LYS A 91 36.74 -15.80 8.35
N HIS A 92 36.00 -16.90 8.32
CA HIS A 92 34.90 -17.08 7.35
C HIS A 92 33.55 -16.98 8.05
N THR A 93 32.92 -15.84 8.00
CA THR A 93 31.58 -15.68 8.55
C THR A 93 30.52 -15.78 7.44
N VAL A 94 29.64 -16.76 7.57
CA VAL A 94 28.49 -16.96 6.70
C VAL A 94 27.24 -16.64 7.48
N SER A 95 26.35 -15.81 6.91
CA SER A 95 24.98 -15.68 7.40
C SER A 95 24.00 -15.84 6.25
N ALA A 96 22.94 -16.60 6.48
CA ALA A 96 21.89 -16.83 5.51
C ALA A 96 20.53 -16.57 6.17
N THR A 97 19.62 -15.96 5.43
CA THR A 97 18.21 -15.79 5.82
C THR A 97 17.35 -16.31 4.68
N LEU A 98 16.50 -17.27 4.98
CA LEU A 98 15.50 -17.80 4.06
C LEU A 98 14.11 -17.57 4.67
N GLY A 99 13.19 -17.02 3.93
CA GLY A 99 11.87 -16.76 4.47
C GLY A 99 10.79 -16.55 3.43
N MET A 100 9.58 -16.40 3.95
CA MET A 100 8.40 -16.06 3.19
C MET A 100 7.63 -14.94 3.88
N ASN A 101 6.96 -14.15 3.06
CA ASN A 101 6.08 -13.07 3.47
C ASN A 101 4.74 -13.23 2.77
N TYR A 102 3.67 -13.01 3.50
CA TYR A 102 2.31 -12.93 2.97
C TYR A 102 1.63 -11.66 3.47
N GLU A 103 0.99 -10.94 2.58
CA GLU A 103 0.16 -9.78 2.88
C GLU A 103 -1.19 -9.90 2.20
N HIS A 104 -2.25 -9.59 2.92
CA HIS A 104 -3.60 -9.53 2.38
C HIS A 104 -4.30 -8.29 2.89
N MET A 105 -4.77 -7.45 1.96
CA MET A 105 -5.50 -6.23 2.25
C MET A 105 -6.89 -6.29 1.63
N ASN A 106 -7.89 -5.94 2.43
CA ASN A 106 -9.24 -5.65 1.96
C ASN A 106 -9.54 -4.16 2.15
N TRP A 107 -10.25 -3.60 1.20
CA TRP A 107 -10.77 -2.25 1.30
C TRP A 107 -12.28 -2.28 1.03
N LYS A 108 -13.03 -1.68 1.92
CA LYS A 108 -14.48 -1.54 1.80
C LYS A 108 -14.87 -0.11 2.11
N GLN A 109 -15.69 0.46 1.25
CA GLN A 109 -16.27 1.79 1.46
C GLN A 109 -17.79 1.73 1.35
N LEU A 110 -18.46 2.48 2.20
CA LEU A 110 -19.86 2.77 2.15
C LEU A 110 -20.04 4.30 2.15
N VAL A 111 -20.86 4.79 1.24
CA VAL A 111 -21.18 6.21 1.12
C VAL A 111 -22.71 6.37 1.18
N GLY A 112 -23.19 7.11 2.15
CA GLY A 112 -24.57 7.59 2.24
C GLY A 112 -24.64 9.03 1.75
N ILE A 113 -25.65 9.36 0.94
CA ILE A 113 -25.86 10.72 0.41
C ILE A 113 -27.31 11.09 0.59
N ARG A 114 -27.55 12.29 1.14
CA ARG A 114 -28.87 12.90 1.19
C ARG A 114 -28.78 14.40 0.92
N ASP A 115 -29.84 14.94 0.32
CA ASP A 115 -29.95 16.34 -0.01
C ASP A 115 -31.10 16.99 0.81
N ASN A 116 -31.16 18.32 0.78
CA ASN A 116 -32.16 19.15 1.43
C ASN A 116 -32.29 18.84 2.93
N LEU A 117 -31.17 18.99 3.66
CA LEU A 117 -31.18 18.81 5.10
C LEU A 117 -32.03 19.91 5.77
N THR A 118 -32.86 19.49 6.71
CA THR A 118 -33.74 20.37 7.48
C THR A 118 -33.03 21.27 8.50
N SER A 119 -31.72 21.01 8.74
CA SER A 119 -30.89 21.82 9.62
C SER A 119 -29.64 22.29 8.88
N GLU A 120 -29.25 23.54 9.09
CA GLU A 120 -28.01 24.10 8.54
C GLU A 120 -26.79 23.80 9.38
N THR A 121 -26.96 23.44 10.64
CA THR A 121 -25.86 23.24 11.60
C THR A 121 -25.62 21.79 12.00
N LEU A 122 -26.67 20.97 11.99
CA LEU A 122 -26.57 19.55 12.36
C LEU A 122 -26.17 18.69 11.14
N ASN A 123 -25.23 17.78 11.37
CA ASN A 123 -24.70 16.89 10.35
C ASN A 123 -25.16 15.45 10.61
N ASP A 124 -26.39 15.13 10.15
CA ASP A 124 -26.95 13.78 10.23
C ASP A 124 -27.71 13.49 8.92
N LEU A 125 -27.47 12.30 8.36
CA LEU A 125 -28.15 11.85 7.13
C LEU A 125 -29.68 11.81 7.28
N ASN A 126 -30.19 11.51 8.47
CA ASN A 126 -31.63 11.47 8.71
C ASN A 126 -32.34 12.83 8.54
N LEU A 127 -31.59 13.93 8.57
CA LEU A 127 -32.13 15.27 8.36
C LEU A 127 -32.36 15.60 6.88
N GLY A 128 -31.80 14.79 5.96
CA GLY A 128 -32.04 14.95 4.52
C GLY A 128 -33.45 14.50 4.15
N THR A 129 -34.09 15.21 3.23
CA THR A 129 -35.46 14.94 2.80
C THR A 129 -35.55 14.37 1.40
N THR A 130 -34.49 14.47 0.62
CA THR A 130 -34.46 14.03 -0.79
C THR A 130 -33.12 13.33 -1.14
N ASN A 131 -33.07 12.69 -2.31
CA ASN A 131 -31.88 12.08 -2.91
C ASN A 131 -31.25 10.99 -2.04
N ASP A 132 -32.05 10.00 -1.67
CA ASP A 132 -31.60 8.85 -0.88
C ASP A 132 -30.69 7.95 -1.71
N GLN A 133 -29.39 8.10 -1.57
CA GLN A 133 -28.40 7.29 -2.29
C GLN A 133 -27.49 6.55 -1.32
N ALA A 134 -27.27 5.28 -1.62
CA ALA A 134 -26.22 4.48 -1.02
C ALA A 134 -25.27 3.99 -2.13
N LYS A 135 -23.98 4.21 -1.94
CA LYS A 135 -22.92 3.76 -2.83
C LYS A 135 -21.91 2.95 -2.04
N GLY A 136 -21.22 2.05 -2.70
CA GLY A 136 -20.18 1.27 -2.06
C GLY A 136 -19.14 0.77 -3.04
N GLY A 137 -17.97 0.45 -2.50
CA GLY A 137 -16.88 -0.13 -3.26
C GLY A 137 -16.17 -1.20 -2.43
N ARG A 138 -15.58 -2.18 -3.10
CA ARG A 138 -14.73 -3.20 -2.48
C ARG A 138 -13.60 -3.56 -3.41
N HIS A 139 -12.42 -3.69 -2.87
CA HIS A 139 -11.30 -4.31 -3.55
C HIS A 139 -10.39 -4.99 -2.53
N ALA A 140 -9.61 -5.93 -3.00
CA ALA A 140 -8.66 -6.64 -2.18
C ALA A 140 -7.43 -6.99 -3.02
N TYR A 141 -6.29 -7.15 -2.38
CA TYR A 141 -5.13 -7.77 -3.01
C TYR A 141 -4.39 -8.66 -2.03
N SER A 142 -3.60 -9.56 -2.57
CA SER A 142 -2.67 -10.37 -1.82
C SER A 142 -1.29 -10.30 -2.46
N LEU A 143 -0.28 -10.25 -1.60
CA LEU A 143 1.13 -10.37 -1.95
C LEU A 143 1.67 -11.63 -1.30
N PHE A 144 2.53 -12.33 -2.00
CA PHE A 144 3.28 -13.45 -1.48
C PHE A 144 4.71 -13.37 -2.01
N GLY A 145 5.67 -13.46 -1.12
CA GLY A 145 7.08 -13.41 -1.50
C GLY A 145 7.88 -14.46 -0.74
N THR A 146 8.84 -15.07 -1.43
CA THR A 146 9.91 -15.83 -0.79
C THR A 146 11.21 -15.09 -1.00
N PHE A 147 12.09 -15.14 -0.02
CA PHE A 147 13.36 -14.45 -0.11
C PHE A 147 14.50 -15.27 0.49
N LEU A 148 15.65 -15.13 -0.14
CA LEU A 148 16.92 -15.65 0.32
C LEU A 148 17.94 -14.51 0.36
N ARG A 149 18.62 -14.36 1.48
CA ARG A 149 19.79 -13.51 1.63
C ARG A 149 20.95 -14.35 2.10
N VAL A 150 22.09 -14.23 1.46
CA VAL A 150 23.33 -14.87 1.89
C VAL A 150 24.42 -13.80 1.97
N ASN A 151 25.04 -13.70 3.14
CA ASN A 151 26.18 -12.83 3.35
C ASN A 151 27.39 -13.69 3.65
N TYR A 152 28.48 -13.39 3.00
CA TYR A 152 29.79 -13.96 3.26
C TYR A 152 30.78 -12.85 3.60
N ASN A 153 31.49 -13.03 4.70
CA ASN A 153 32.51 -12.10 5.16
C ASN A 153 33.82 -12.91 5.40
N TYR A 154 34.86 -12.51 4.72
CA TYR A 154 36.18 -13.07 4.92
C TYR A 154 37.10 -12.10 5.67
N ALA A 155 37.56 -12.52 6.85
CA ALA A 155 38.50 -11.80 7.71
C ALA A 155 38.09 -10.34 7.97
N GLU A 156 36.78 -10.05 7.93
CA GLU A 156 36.19 -8.69 8.03
C GLU A 156 36.68 -7.72 6.96
N ARG A 157 37.35 -8.18 5.91
CA ARG A 157 37.89 -7.38 4.81
C ARG A 157 37.06 -7.45 3.56
N TYR A 158 36.68 -8.65 3.15
CA TYR A 158 35.95 -8.90 1.91
C TYR A 158 34.52 -9.35 2.25
N LEU A 159 33.58 -8.59 1.76
CA LEU A 159 32.16 -8.81 2.02
C LEU A 159 31.44 -9.07 0.71
N VAL A 160 30.66 -10.12 0.65
CA VAL A 160 29.79 -10.41 -0.49
C VAL A 160 28.39 -10.68 0.04
N GLU A 161 27.40 -10.08 -0.58
CA GLU A 161 25.99 -10.31 -0.27
C GLU A 161 25.23 -10.66 -1.54
N PHE A 162 24.45 -11.71 -1.48
CA PHE A 162 23.47 -12.08 -2.48
C PHE A 162 22.09 -12.00 -1.88
N ASN A 163 21.15 -11.34 -2.58
CA ASN A 163 19.73 -11.36 -2.26
C ASN A 163 18.95 -11.85 -3.47
N GLY A 164 18.01 -12.74 -3.25
CA GLY A 164 17.03 -13.17 -4.22
C GLY A 164 15.63 -13.08 -3.63
N ARG A 165 14.70 -12.45 -4.38
CA ARG A 165 13.29 -12.43 -4.02
C ARG A 165 12.46 -12.98 -5.18
N TYR A 166 11.52 -13.84 -4.84
CA TYR A 166 10.50 -14.32 -5.76
C TYR A 166 9.15 -13.87 -5.25
N ASP A 167 8.67 -12.77 -5.82
CA ASP A 167 7.47 -12.06 -5.35
C ASP A 167 6.31 -12.25 -6.31
N GLY A 168 5.12 -12.49 -5.76
CA GLY A 168 3.87 -12.62 -6.47
C GLY A 168 2.80 -11.65 -5.96
N THR A 169 2.00 -11.13 -6.88
CA THR A 169 0.88 -10.25 -6.56
C THR A 169 -0.40 -10.68 -7.27
N SER A 170 -1.52 -10.65 -6.54
CA SER A 170 -2.84 -10.93 -7.12
C SER A 170 -3.31 -9.85 -8.10
N ARG A 171 -2.66 -8.69 -8.13
CA ARG A 171 -3.00 -7.55 -9.00
C ARG A 171 -2.72 -7.81 -10.47
N PHE A 172 -1.90 -8.82 -10.79
CA PHE A 172 -1.56 -9.19 -12.16
C PHE A 172 -2.27 -10.47 -12.62
N ARG A 173 -2.38 -10.64 -13.93
CA ARG A 173 -2.91 -11.87 -14.56
C ARG A 173 -2.15 -13.09 -14.06
N LYS A 174 -2.83 -14.23 -13.90
CA LYS A 174 -2.25 -15.48 -13.36
C LYS A 174 -0.88 -15.86 -13.96
N SER A 175 -0.70 -15.68 -15.27
CA SER A 175 0.55 -15.99 -15.98
C SER A 175 1.69 -14.98 -15.77
N LYS A 176 1.44 -13.83 -15.13
CA LYS A 176 2.41 -12.74 -14.92
C LYS A 176 2.47 -12.29 -13.46
N ARG A 177 1.94 -13.11 -12.54
CA ARG A 177 1.85 -12.76 -11.12
C ARG A 177 3.19 -12.73 -10.41
N PHE A 178 4.10 -13.62 -10.81
CA PHE A 178 5.36 -13.83 -10.12
C PHE A 178 6.53 -13.27 -10.91
N GLY A 179 7.47 -12.66 -10.18
CA GLY A 179 8.73 -12.16 -10.71
C GLY A 179 9.90 -12.51 -9.79
N PHE A 180 11.07 -12.72 -10.38
CA PHE A 180 12.31 -12.93 -9.63
C PHE A 180 13.18 -11.68 -9.68
N PHE A 181 13.64 -11.23 -8.51
CA PHE A 181 14.39 -9.99 -8.30
C PHE A 181 15.68 -10.27 -7.56
N PRO A 182 16.78 -10.58 -8.29
CA PRO A 182 18.10 -10.80 -7.70
C PRO A 182 18.83 -9.49 -7.46
N SER A 183 19.69 -9.50 -6.44
CA SER A 183 20.71 -8.46 -6.27
C SER A 183 21.99 -9.06 -5.66
N ILE A 184 23.11 -8.48 -6.02
CA ILE A 184 24.43 -8.83 -5.50
C ILE A 184 25.17 -7.56 -5.09
N SER A 185 25.90 -7.63 -3.99
CA SER A 185 26.81 -6.56 -3.60
C SER A 185 28.15 -7.14 -3.12
N ALA A 186 29.22 -6.39 -3.38
CA ALA A 186 30.55 -6.68 -2.89
C ALA A 186 31.11 -5.47 -2.14
N GLY A 187 31.85 -5.72 -1.07
CA GLY A 187 32.48 -4.68 -0.27
C GLY A 187 33.91 -5.06 0.07
N TRP A 188 34.81 -4.09 0.03
CA TRP A 188 36.20 -4.23 0.44
C TRP A 188 36.53 -3.19 1.51
N ARG A 189 36.89 -3.65 2.69
CA ARG A 189 37.35 -2.79 3.80
C ARG A 189 38.85 -2.59 3.67
N ILE A 190 39.24 -1.59 2.91
CA ILE A 190 40.66 -1.27 2.62
C ILE A 190 41.39 -0.91 3.90
N SER A 191 40.72 -0.29 4.86
CA SER A 191 41.30 0.07 6.17
C SER A 191 41.74 -1.15 7.00
N GLU A 192 41.27 -2.34 6.70
CA GLU A 192 41.66 -3.57 7.41
C GLU A 192 42.78 -4.33 6.71
N GLU A 193 43.28 -3.83 5.59
CA GLU A 193 44.42 -4.40 4.90
C GLU A 193 45.75 -4.04 5.59
N PRO A 194 46.74 -4.97 5.60
CA PRO A 194 48.04 -4.70 6.25
C PRO A 194 48.80 -3.50 5.66
N PHE A 195 48.66 -3.25 4.36
CA PHE A 195 49.28 -2.13 3.69
C PHE A 195 48.69 -0.75 4.10
N PHE A 196 47.49 -0.75 4.67
CA PHE A 196 46.80 0.49 5.08
C PHE A 196 47.17 0.91 6.51
N ALA A 197 47.87 0.07 7.26
CA ALA A 197 48.23 0.31 8.67
C ALA A 197 48.84 1.71 8.93
N PRO A 198 49.78 2.24 8.08
CA PRO A 198 50.38 3.55 8.31
C PRO A 198 49.37 4.75 8.18
N ALA A 199 48.28 4.56 7.44
CA ALA A 199 47.27 5.60 7.22
C ALA A 199 46.08 5.52 8.20
N LYS A 200 46.02 4.50 9.05
CA LYS A 200 44.89 4.20 9.93
C LYS A 200 44.66 5.25 11.00
N ASP A 201 45.72 5.95 11.42
CA ASP A 201 45.63 7.07 12.40
C ASP A 201 44.91 8.30 11.83
N VAL A 202 44.95 8.49 10.51
CA VAL A 202 44.31 9.62 9.81
C VAL A 202 42.96 9.19 9.26
N VAL A 203 42.86 7.99 8.68
CA VAL A 203 41.63 7.43 8.11
C VAL A 203 41.32 6.10 8.81
N SER A 204 40.47 6.15 9.82
CA SER A 204 40.15 4.98 10.66
C SER A 204 39.32 3.92 9.95
N ASN A 205 38.52 4.30 8.95
CA ASN A 205 37.69 3.36 8.19
C ASN A 205 37.53 3.79 6.72
N LEU A 206 38.05 2.95 5.84
CA LEU A 206 37.89 3.12 4.40
C LEU A 206 37.30 1.84 3.79
N LYS A 207 36.08 1.95 3.24
CA LYS A 207 35.35 0.85 2.61
C LYS A 207 34.89 1.22 1.22
N LEU A 208 35.20 0.39 0.23
CA LEU A 208 34.63 0.43 -1.10
C LEU A 208 33.46 -0.54 -1.20
N ARG A 209 32.36 -0.14 -1.81
CA ARG A 209 31.19 -1.01 -2.05
C ARG A 209 30.65 -0.81 -3.45
N ALA A 210 30.29 -1.91 -4.11
CA ALA A 210 29.56 -1.93 -5.36
C ALA A 210 28.34 -2.84 -5.23
N SER A 211 27.24 -2.50 -5.88
CA SER A 211 26.02 -3.31 -5.90
C SER A 211 25.31 -3.23 -7.25
N PHE A 212 24.68 -4.33 -7.62
CA PHE A 212 23.86 -4.44 -8.81
C PHE A 212 22.62 -5.26 -8.47
N GLY A 213 21.44 -4.87 -8.99
CA GLY A 213 20.21 -5.60 -8.69
C GLY A 213 19.04 -5.18 -9.58
N SER A 214 18.03 -6.04 -9.59
CA SER A 214 16.76 -5.83 -10.24
C SER A 214 15.65 -5.66 -9.20
N LEU A 215 14.76 -4.69 -9.41
CA LEU A 215 13.63 -4.42 -8.53
C LEU A 215 12.33 -4.52 -9.32
N GLY A 216 11.28 -5.04 -8.68
CA GLY A 216 9.93 -5.06 -9.20
C GLY A 216 9.11 -3.88 -8.70
N ASN A 217 8.25 -3.33 -9.56
CA ASN A 217 7.27 -2.35 -9.19
C ASN A 217 5.87 -2.86 -9.56
N GLN A 218 4.95 -2.87 -8.60
CA GLN A 218 3.55 -3.26 -8.80
C GLN A 218 2.58 -2.06 -8.69
N GLN A 219 3.10 -0.84 -8.51
CA GLN A 219 2.25 0.34 -8.41
C GLN A 219 1.65 0.68 -9.78
N GLY A 220 0.33 0.81 -9.81
CA GLY A 220 -0.46 1.21 -10.96
C GLY A 220 -1.72 1.92 -10.51
N SER A 221 -2.35 2.68 -11.41
CA SER A 221 -3.59 3.42 -11.13
C SER A 221 -4.77 2.51 -10.79
N ASN A 222 -4.79 1.29 -11.30
CA ASN A 222 -5.87 0.32 -11.10
C ASN A 222 -5.42 -0.90 -10.32
N TYR A 223 -6.29 -1.45 -9.46
CA TYR A 223 -6.00 -2.67 -8.69
C TYR A 223 -5.88 -3.92 -9.57
N TYR A 224 -6.63 -3.99 -10.67
CA TYR A 224 -6.65 -5.14 -11.59
C TYR A 224 -6.62 -4.63 -13.05
N PRO A 225 -5.48 -4.10 -13.53
CA PRO A 225 -5.41 -3.46 -14.84
C PRO A 225 -5.66 -4.40 -16.02
N TYR A 226 -5.68 -5.71 -15.78
CA TYR A 226 -5.92 -6.74 -16.79
C TYR A 226 -7.40 -7.11 -16.95
N ILE A 227 -8.28 -6.61 -16.08
CA ILE A 227 -9.72 -6.84 -16.18
C ILE A 227 -10.31 -5.72 -17.04
N ALA A 228 -10.85 -6.09 -18.19
CA ALA A 228 -11.62 -5.16 -18.98
C ALA A 228 -12.93 -4.84 -18.24
N SER A 229 -13.13 -3.58 -17.91
CA SER A 229 -14.37 -3.08 -17.30
C SER A 229 -15.10 -2.19 -18.31
N MET A 230 -16.43 -2.23 -18.27
CA MET A 230 -17.28 -1.32 -19.02
C MET A 230 -18.04 -0.46 -18.03
N SER A 231 -18.05 0.85 -18.25
CA SER A 231 -18.91 1.76 -17.52
C SER A 231 -20.20 1.98 -18.31
N GLY A 232 -21.35 1.74 -17.66
CA GLY A 232 -22.66 2.10 -18.21
C GLY A 232 -23.03 3.53 -17.78
N SER A 233 -23.40 4.35 -18.72
CA SER A 233 -23.97 5.68 -18.46
C SER A 233 -25.18 5.91 -19.36
N LYS A 234 -26.13 6.72 -18.89
CA LYS A 234 -27.22 7.18 -19.77
C LYS A 234 -26.61 7.99 -20.91
N SER A 235 -26.95 7.64 -22.14
CA SER A 235 -26.51 8.38 -23.32
C SER A 235 -27.42 9.58 -23.55
N SER A 236 -27.01 10.51 -24.41
CA SER A 236 -27.89 11.57 -24.90
C SER A 236 -28.95 11.09 -25.89
N TRP A 237 -28.93 9.81 -26.26
CA TRP A 237 -29.91 9.22 -27.17
C TRP A 237 -31.18 8.83 -26.41
N ILE A 238 -32.31 9.24 -26.93
CA ILE A 238 -33.64 8.91 -26.40
C ILE A 238 -34.24 7.82 -27.30
N ILE A 239 -34.59 6.67 -26.73
CA ILE A 239 -35.29 5.58 -27.38
C ILE A 239 -36.62 5.36 -26.62
N ASN A 240 -37.73 5.48 -27.32
CA ASN A 240 -39.10 5.33 -26.77
C ASN A 240 -39.37 6.27 -25.53
N GLY A 241 -38.82 7.47 -25.55
CA GLY A 241 -38.99 8.44 -24.46
C GLY A 241 -38.01 8.33 -23.30
N ASP A 242 -37.19 7.30 -23.25
CA ASP A 242 -36.19 7.09 -22.22
C ASP A 242 -34.76 7.25 -22.75
N GLN A 243 -33.84 7.73 -21.90
CA GLN A 243 -32.43 7.79 -22.22
C GLN A 243 -31.83 6.37 -22.31
N ALA A 244 -31.28 6.03 -23.48
CA ALA A 244 -30.66 4.73 -23.70
C ALA A 244 -29.39 4.56 -22.84
N LEU A 245 -29.16 3.35 -22.34
CA LEU A 245 -27.95 2.99 -21.64
C LEU A 245 -26.82 2.75 -22.66
N ALA A 246 -25.74 3.50 -22.53
CA ALA A 246 -24.53 3.32 -23.33
C ALA A 246 -23.42 2.71 -22.48
N TYR A 247 -22.69 1.74 -23.03
CA TYR A 247 -21.52 1.16 -22.40
C TYR A 247 -20.26 1.71 -23.06
N ARG A 248 -19.34 2.18 -22.24
CA ARG A 248 -18.06 2.70 -22.69
C ARG A 248 -16.93 1.84 -22.14
N SER A 249 -15.99 1.46 -23.02
CA SER A 249 -14.73 0.86 -22.58
C SER A 249 -13.84 1.95 -21.96
N PRO A 250 -13.14 1.69 -20.85
CA PRO A 250 -12.23 2.65 -20.22
C PRO A 250 -11.03 3.00 -21.10
N ASN A 251 -10.75 2.23 -22.13
CA ASN A 251 -9.61 2.38 -23.04
C ASN A 251 -10.01 2.87 -24.44
N ALA A 252 -11.17 3.50 -24.57
CA ALA A 252 -11.63 4.11 -25.81
C ALA A 252 -11.58 5.63 -25.76
#